data_f7301a0005d151d56387131e00e9ba7d
#
_entry.id   f7301a0005d151d56387131e00e9ba7d
#
_cell.length_a   1.000
_cell.length_b   1.000
_cell.length_c   1.000
_cell.angle_alpha   90.00
_cell.angle_beta   90.00
_cell.angle_gamma   90.00
#
_symmetry.space_group_name_H-M   'P 1'
#
loop_
_entity.id
_entity.type
_entity.pdbx_description
1 polymer ?
#
loop_
_entity_poly.entity_id
_entity_poly.type
_entity_poly.pdbx_seq_one_letter_code
_entity_poly.pdbx_strand_id
1 'polypeptide(L)'
;MKTTLIKLLLLVLLHGFAPMPANAKLPIVIKFSHVVTPDTPKGKAANYFAQRAAELTEGAVSVEVFPNSTLYKDKDEIQALQLGAVQMLAPSLAKLTQLGIHEFEVFDLPYLFDDIQTLHRVTEGWLGANLLGRLETKGVKGLAFWDNGFKSFSANRPLHDLPSFKGLRIRIQPSKVLEAQIRTLGAQPSALPFSGTYQALRTGFIDGAENPHSNFFTQKIYEVQKHIVLTNHGYLGYAVIANKRFWDNLPARIRYQLTQAIGEATEYANRIAQEENDQALQKIKATGKTRIYTLSAAERAELRRAMLATHAKMAPYIGQSVVNAVYEETGFDPNKQ
;
A
#
# COMPACT_ATOMS: atom_id res chain seq x y z
N MET A 1 75.84 6.62 -52.55
CA MET A 1 76.38 7.67 -51.73
C MET A 1 75.37 8.66 -51.36
N LYS A 2 75.08 8.95 -50.20
CA LYS A 2 74.26 9.87 -49.45
C LYS A 2 73.19 9.14 -48.58
N THR A 3 73.66 8.86 -47.38
CA THR A 3 72.87 8.43 -46.22
C THR A 3 72.00 9.58 -45.74
N THR A 4 70.68 9.41 -45.72
CA THR A 4 69.75 10.37 -45.15
C THR A 4 69.21 9.77 -43.82
N LEU A 5 69.58 10.40 -42.72
CA LEU A 5 69.17 10.08 -41.36
C LEU A 5 67.73 10.52 -41.14
N ILE A 6 66.82 9.58 -40.92
CA ILE A 6 65.44 9.86 -40.47
C ILE A 6 65.43 9.90 -38.95
N LYS A 7 65.28 11.09 -38.38
CA LYS A 7 65.00 11.28 -36.94
C LYS A 7 63.52 10.98 -36.69
N LEU A 8 63.26 9.84 -36.05
CA LEU A 8 61.93 9.47 -35.57
C LEU A 8 61.69 10.21 -34.24
N LEU A 9 60.78 11.19 -34.28
CA LEU A 9 60.34 11.95 -33.10
C LEU A 9 59.30 11.11 -32.36
N LEU A 10 59.69 10.51 -31.22
CA LEU A 10 58.78 9.80 -30.32
C LEU A 10 58.00 10.84 -29.48
N LEU A 11 56.77 11.14 -29.90
CA LEU A 11 55.82 11.94 -29.10
C LEU A 11 55.18 11.02 -28.05
N VAL A 12 55.72 11.03 -26.84
CA VAL A 12 55.08 10.35 -25.70
C VAL A 12 53.90 11.18 -25.27
N LEU A 13 52.69 10.76 -25.65
CA LEU A 13 51.42 11.26 -25.13
C LEU A 13 51.30 10.79 -23.66
N LEU A 14 51.70 11.64 -22.71
CA LEU A 14 51.33 11.55 -21.31
C LEU A 14 49.83 11.82 -21.21
N HIS A 15 49.01 10.76 -21.36
CA HIS A 15 47.63 10.80 -20.92
C HIS A 15 47.67 10.88 -19.40
N GLY A 16 47.35 12.07 -18.89
CA GLY A 16 47.15 12.28 -17.47
C GLY A 16 46.03 11.34 -16.95
N PHE A 17 46.40 10.29 -16.28
CA PHE A 17 45.50 9.56 -15.41
C PHE A 17 45.07 10.54 -14.31
N ALA A 18 43.93 11.17 -14.49
CA ALA A 18 43.26 11.84 -13.38
C ALA A 18 43.07 10.77 -12.27
N PRO A 19 43.61 10.98 -11.05
CA PRO A 19 43.40 10.02 -9.98
C PRO A 19 41.89 9.93 -9.76
N MET A 20 41.30 8.77 -10.01
CA MET A 20 39.96 8.45 -9.53
C MET A 20 39.96 8.71 -8.02
N PRO A 21 38.94 9.39 -7.49
CA PRO A 21 38.87 9.63 -6.06
C PRO A 21 38.84 8.27 -5.33
N ALA A 22 39.95 7.97 -4.63
CA ALA A 22 40.21 6.67 -4.01
C ALA A 22 39.40 6.42 -2.75
N ASN A 23 38.11 6.84 -2.70
CA ASN A 23 37.18 6.56 -1.58
C ASN A 23 35.72 6.73 -1.94
N ALA A 24 35.27 6.34 -3.13
CA ALA A 24 33.84 6.18 -3.36
C ALA A 24 33.37 4.96 -2.54
N LYS A 25 32.91 5.20 -1.31
CA LYS A 25 32.19 4.16 -0.55
C LYS A 25 31.03 3.69 -1.42
N LEU A 26 30.90 2.37 -1.59
CA LEU A 26 29.73 1.81 -2.27
C LEU A 26 28.45 2.35 -1.60
N PRO A 27 27.44 2.71 -2.39
CA PRO A 27 26.21 3.23 -1.83
C PRO A 27 25.53 2.18 -0.93
N ILE A 28 24.85 2.65 0.10
CA ILE A 28 23.96 1.81 0.90
C ILE A 28 22.77 1.45 0.01
N VAL A 29 22.61 0.15 -0.27
CA VAL A 29 21.51 -0.33 -1.10
C VAL A 29 20.31 -0.65 -0.21
N ILE A 30 19.15 -0.07 -0.56
CA ILE A 30 17.85 -0.34 0.06
C ILE A 30 16.97 -1.04 -0.95
N LYS A 31 16.63 -2.31 -0.72
CA LYS A 31 15.61 -3.01 -1.50
C LYS A 31 14.24 -2.66 -0.93
N PHE A 32 13.41 -1.98 -1.76
CA PHE A 32 12.04 -1.61 -1.43
C PHE A 32 11.07 -2.44 -2.27
N SER A 33 10.41 -3.42 -1.66
CA SER A 33 9.48 -4.31 -2.36
C SER A 33 8.02 -3.92 -2.10
N HIS A 34 7.18 -4.07 -3.13
CA HIS A 34 5.73 -3.92 -3.00
C HIS A 34 4.96 -4.75 -4.04
N VAL A 35 3.66 -5.00 -3.77
CA VAL A 35 2.86 -5.96 -4.54
C VAL A 35 2.03 -5.34 -5.66
N VAL A 36 1.98 -4.02 -5.78
CA VAL A 36 1.18 -3.31 -6.79
C VAL A 36 2.02 -2.88 -7.99
N THR A 37 1.38 -2.41 -9.06
CA THR A 37 2.06 -1.89 -10.25
C THR A 37 2.74 -0.54 -9.96
N PRO A 38 3.78 -0.14 -10.74
CA PRO A 38 4.48 1.13 -10.56
C PRO A 38 3.60 2.37 -10.72
N ASP A 39 2.52 2.26 -11.48
CA ASP A 39 1.58 3.34 -11.82
C ASP A 39 0.45 3.54 -10.81
N THR A 40 0.42 2.78 -9.71
CA THR A 40 -0.46 3.05 -8.56
C THR A 40 0.08 4.19 -7.69
N PRO A 41 -0.74 4.84 -6.83
CA PRO A 41 -0.26 5.83 -5.88
C PRO A 41 0.96 5.36 -5.09
N LYS A 42 0.90 4.15 -4.50
CA LYS A 42 2.02 3.54 -3.77
C LYS A 42 3.24 3.31 -4.66
N GLY A 43 3.06 2.81 -5.88
CA GLY A 43 4.17 2.56 -6.80
C GLY A 43 4.89 3.85 -7.19
N LYS A 44 4.13 4.91 -7.48
CA LYS A 44 4.65 6.25 -7.76
C LYS A 44 5.40 6.82 -6.55
N ALA A 45 4.82 6.69 -5.35
CA ALA A 45 5.45 7.15 -4.11
C ALA A 45 6.75 6.41 -3.78
N ALA A 46 6.82 5.09 -4.02
CA ALA A 46 8.05 4.33 -3.84
C ALA A 46 9.17 4.79 -4.78
N ASN A 47 8.84 5.07 -6.05
CA ASN A 47 9.79 5.62 -7.01
C ASN A 47 10.22 7.05 -6.65
N TYR A 48 9.28 7.88 -6.20
CA TYR A 48 9.59 9.23 -5.72
C TYR A 48 10.50 9.20 -4.49
N PHE A 49 10.23 8.32 -3.53
CA PHE A 49 11.11 8.09 -2.39
C PHE A 49 12.53 7.68 -2.84
N ALA A 50 12.66 6.78 -3.82
CA ALA A 50 13.94 6.35 -4.35
C ALA A 50 14.74 7.51 -4.94
N GLN A 51 14.06 8.37 -5.72
CA GLN A 51 14.67 9.57 -6.28
C GLN A 51 15.13 10.53 -5.18
N ARG A 52 14.23 10.87 -4.23
CA ARG A 52 14.55 11.82 -3.15
C ARG A 52 15.64 11.31 -2.22
N ALA A 53 15.65 10.02 -1.93
CA ALA A 53 16.73 9.39 -1.14
C ALA A 53 18.09 9.56 -1.82
N ALA A 54 18.19 9.31 -3.13
CA ALA A 54 19.43 9.49 -3.87
C ALA A 54 19.87 10.96 -3.88
N GLU A 55 18.94 11.89 -4.13
CA GLU A 55 19.21 13.34 -4.17
C GLU A 55 19.68 13.86 -2.81
N LEU A 56 18.92 13.61 -1.74
CA LEU A 56 19.23 14.12 -0.39
C LEU A 56 20.51 13.51 0.19
N THR A 57 20.84 12.28 -0.19
CA THR A 57 22.07 11.61 0.28
C THR A 57 23.27 11.79 -0.66
N GLU A 58 23.12 12.60 -1.73
CA GLU A 58 24.16 12.83 -2.74
C GLU A 58 24.69 11.50 -3.34
N GLY A 59 23.78 10.52 -3.54
CA GLY A 59 24.11 9.20 -4.05
C GLY A 59 24.71 8.23 -3.03
N ALA A 60 24.83 8.61 -1.75
CA ALA A 60 25.29 7.68 -0.71
C ALA A 60 24.27 6.55 -0.40
N VAL A 61 23.02 6.71 -0.81
CA VAL A 61 21.98 5.67 -0.75
C VAL A 61 21.40 5.44 -2.15
N SER A 62 21.22 4.17 -2.52
CA SER A 62 20.49 3.73 -3.71
C SER A 62 19.29 2.90 -3.27
N VAL A 63 18.10 3.30 -3.67
CA VAL A 63 16.86 2.54 -3.40
C VAL A 63 16.44 1.80 -4.66
N GLU A 64 16.44 0.48 -4.58
CA GLU A 64 15.98 -0.42 -5.64
C GLU A 64 14.51 -0.78 -5.38
N VAL A 65 13.60 -0.31 -6.23
CA VAL A 65 12.16 -0.57 -6.09
C VAL A 65 11.76 -1.84 -6.86
N PHE A 66 11.12 -2.79 -6.16
CA PHE A 66 10.66 -4.06 -6.72
C PHE A 66 9.13 -4.12 -6.68
N PRO A 67 8.43 -3.71 -7.77
CA PRO A 67 6.97 -3.71 -7.85
C PRO A 67 6.40 -5.08 -8.23
N ASN A 68 5.07 -5.19 -8.29
CA ASN A 68 4.32 -6.34 -8.83
C ASN A 68 4.63 -7.68 -8.14
N SER A 69 5.00 -7.69 -6.86
CA SER A 69 5.43 -8.91 -6.16
C SER A 69 6.63 -9.62 -6.82
N THR A 70 7.48 -8.88 -7.54
CA THR A 70 8.63 -9.46 -8.26
C THR A 70 9.68 -10.03 -7.33
N LEU A 71 9.78 -9.51 -6.11
CA LEU A 71 10.72 -10.01 -5.12
C LEU A 71 10.02 -10.91 -4.09
N TYR A 72 8.93 -10.42 -3.46
CA TYR A 72 8.13 -11.18 -2.49
C TYR A 72 6.63 -10.94 -2.70
N LYS A 73 5.83 -11.99 -2.44
CA LYS A 73 4.37 -11.93 -2.44
C LYS A 73 3.83 -11.51 -1.07
N ASP A 74 2.54 -11.19 -1.00
CA ASP A 74 1.83 -10.74 0.19
C ASP A 74 2.11 -11.54 1.47
N LYS A 75 2.20 -12.86 1.36
CA LYS A 75 2.37 -13.75 2.53
C LYS A 75 3.81 -13.84 3.02
N ASP A 76 4.78 -13.50 2.17
CA ASP A 76 6.21 -13.75 2.41
C ASP A 76 6.98 -12.45 2.70
N GLU A 77 6.44 -11.26 2.27
CA GLU A 77 7.15 -9.99 2.29
C GLU A 77 7.53 -9.53 3.70
N ILE A 78 6.63 -9.69 4.69
CA ILE A 78 6.87 -9.24 6.08
C ILE A 78 7.96 -10.11 6.74
N GLN A 79 7.93 -11.43 6.53
CA GLN A 79 8.99 -12.30 7.04
C GLN A 79 10.35 -11.99 6.38
N ALA A 80 10.35 -11.73 5.06
CA ALA A 80 11.57 -11.32 4.36
C ALA A 80 12.15 -10.02 4.92
N LEU A 81 11.30 -9.05 5.29
CA LEU A 81 11.72 -7.83 5.97
C LEU A 81 12.34 -8.13 7.33
N GLN A 82 11.69 -8.93 8.18
CA GLN A 82 12.21 -9.27 9.51
C GLN A 82 13.58 -9.97 9.43
N LEU A 83 13.78 -10.83 8.42
CA LEU A 83 15.05 -11.53 8.16
C LEU A 83 16.12 -10.59 7.51
N GLY A 84 15.75 -9.37 7.09
CA GLY A 84 16.65 -8.43 6.44
C GLY A 84 16.95 -8.73 4.97
N ALA A 85 16.20 -9.65 4.35
CA ALA A 85 16.33 -9.95 2.92
C ALA A 85 15.84 -8.80 2.02
N VAL A 86 14.93 -7.98 2.54
CA VAL A 86 14.59 -6.64 2.03
C VAL A 86 14.68 -5.63 3.17
N GLN A 87 14.98 -4.38 2.85
CA GLN A 87 15.17 -3.33 3.83
C GLN A 87 13.87 -2.55 4.09
N MET A 88 13.01 -2.39 3.08
CA MET A 88 11.78 -1.62 3.19
C MET A 88 10.61 -2.29 2.46
N LEU A 89 9.41 -2.07 2.99
CA LEU A 89 8.13 -2.48 2.41
C LEU A 89 7.08 -1.39 2.60
N ALA A 90 5.99 -1.49 1.84
CA ALA A 90 4.75 -0.77 2.10
C ALA A 90 3.54 -1.74 2.03
N PRO A 91 3.39 -2.67 3.00
CA PRO A 91 2.24 -3.57 3.07
C PRO A 91 0.96 -2.80 3.41
N SER A 92 -0.20 -3.34 3.01
CA SER A 92 -1.47 -2.84 3.53
C SER A 92 -1.58 -3.07 5.03
N LEU A 93 -2.32 -2.18 5.71
CA LEU A 93 -2.46 -2.20 7.18
C LEU A 93 -3.00 -3.55 7.67
N ALA A 94 -3.96 -4.14 6.95
CA ALA A 94 -4.50 -5.47 7.21
C ALA A 94 -3.43 -6.57 7.36
N LYS A 95 -2.30 -6.47 6.66
CA LYS A 95 -1.24 -7.49 6.68
C LYS A 95 -0.34 -7.42 7.92
N LEU A 96 -0.34 -6.31 8.64
CA LEU A 96 0.49 -6.15 9.84
C LEU A 96 0.05 -7.07 10.99
N THR A 97 -1.15 -7.66 10.89
CA THR A 97 -1.60 -8.73 11.77
C THR A 97 -0.73 -9.98 11.71
N GLN A 98 0.01 -10.21 10.62
CA GLN A 98 1.01 -11.29 10.53
C GLN A 98 2.13 -11.13 11.58
N LEU A 99 2.34 -9.91 12.07
CA LEU A 99 3.24 -9.61 13.19
C LEU A 99 2.59 -9.83 14.57
N GLY A 100 1.31 -10.24 14.62
CA GLY A 100 0.54 -10.37 15.84
C GLY A 100 0.08 -9.04 16.44
N ILE A 101 0.02 -7.96 15.62
CA ILE A 101 -0.44 -6.63 16.03
C ILE A 101 -1.82 -6.40 15.40
N HIS A 102 -2.85 -6.88 16.11
CA HIS A 102 -4.24 -6.88 15.62
C HIS A 102 -4.86 -5.49 15.59
N GLU A 103 -4.29 -4.54 16.30
CA GLU A 103 -4.76 -3.16 16.41
C GLU A 103 -4.78 -2.44 15.03
N PHE A 104 -3.95 -2.85 14.09
CA PHE A 104 -3.99 -2.31 12.73
C PHE A 104 -5.27 -2.67 11.97
N GLU A 105 -6.01 -3.71 12.37
CA GLU A 105 -7.29 -4.03 11.77
C GLU A 105 -8.41 -3.02 12.14
N VAL A 106 -8.15 -2.05 13.01
CA VAL A 106 -9.09 -0.93 13.24
C VAL A 106 -9.38 -0.18 11.95
N PHE A 107 -8.40 -0.05 11.05
CA PHE A 107 -8.57 0.59 9.75
C PHE A 107 -9.43 -0.21 8.77
N ASP A 108 -9.67 -1.50 9.05
CA ASP A 108 -10.55 -2.36 8.25
C ASP A 108 -12.02 -2.29 8.71
N LEU A 109 -12.33 -1.62 9.82
CA LEU A 109 -13.72 -1.44 10.28
C LEU A 109 -14.53 -0.66 9.23
N PRO A 110 -15.69 -1.20 8.80
CA PRO A 110 -16.45 -0.61 7.70
C PRO A 110 -17.07 0.74 8.10
N TYR A 111 -17.02 1.69 7.16
CA TYR A 111 -17.58 3.04 7.31
C TYR A 111 -17.05 3.84 8.53
N LEU A 112 -15.89 3.46 9.05
CA LEU A 112 -15.26 4.14 10.19
C LEU A 112 -14.83 5.57 9.84
N PHE A 113 -14.41 5.80 8.60
CA PHE A 113 -13.94 7.08 8.10
C PHE A 113 -14.90 7.60 7.04
N ASP A 114 -15.47 8.78 7.25
CA ASP A 114 -16.38 9.41 6.30
C ASP A 114 -15.61 10.08 5.15
N ASP A 115 -14.40 10.56 5.43
CA ASP A 115 -13.53 11.23 4.47
C ASP A 115 -12.05 11.03 4.82
N ILE A 116 -11.18 11.50 3.92
CA ILE A 116 -9.73 11.36 4.08
C ILE A 116 -9.17 12.25 5.20
N GLN A 117 -9.79 13.38 5.48
CA GLN A 117 -9.39 14.31 6.54
C GLN A 117 -9.60 13.65 7.91
N THR A 118 -10.72 12.97 8.09
CA THR A 118 -11.00 12.20 9.28
C THR A 118 -9.99 11.06 9.48
N LEU A 119 -9.60 10.37 8.41
CA LEU A 119 -8.55 9.36 8.45
C LEU A 119 -7.21 9.97 8.85
N HIS A 120 -6.82 11.11 8.25
CA HIS A 120 -5.52 11.76 8.51
C HIS A 120 -5.40 12.21 9.97
N ARG A 121 -6.48 12.64 10.64
CA ARG A 121 -6.42 12.90 12.09
C ARG A 121 -5.90 11.70 12.87
N VAL A 122 -6.29 10.49 12.47
CA VAL A 122 -5.84 9.25 13.11
C VAL A 122 -4.41 8.89 12.71
N THR A 123 -4.09 8.91 11.40
CA THR A 123 -2.79 8.42 10.89
C THR A 123 -1.64 9.40 11.16
N GLU A 124 -1.90 10.70 11.18
CA GLU A 124 -0.92 11.76 11.43
C GLU A 124 -0.88 12.17 12.92
N GLY A 125 -1.87 11.73 13.71
CA GLY A 125 -1.98 11.98 15.14
C GLY A 125 -1.15 11.03 16.01
N TRP A 126 -1.29 11.20 17.34
CA TRP A 126 -0.62 10.38 18.34
C TRP A 126 -0.97 8.89 18.20
N LEU A 127 -2.20 8.57 17.78
CA LEU A 127 -2.67 7.19 17.64
C LEU A 127 -1.93 6.47 16.50
N GLY A 128 -1.77 7.12 15.36
CA GLY A 128 -0.98 6.61 14.25
C GLY A 128 0.49 6.39 14.64
N ALA A 129 1.10 7.37 15.33
CA ALA A 129 2.45 7.24 15.83
C ALA A 129 2.60 6.09 16.84
N ASN A 130 1.63 5.90 17.73
CA ASN A 130 1.59 4.79 18.68
C ASN A 130 1.50 3.43 17.96
N LEU A 131 0.61 3.31 16.97
CA LEU A 131 0.47 2.08 16.18
C LEU A 131 1.77 1.73 15.44
N LEU A 132 2.40 2.69 14.78
CA LEU A 132 3.70 2.47 14.12
C LEU A 132 4.79 2.09 15.13
N GLY A 133 4.79 2.69 16.32
CA GLY A 133 5.73 2.36 17.39
C GLY A 133 5.62 0.91 17.89
N ARG A 134 4.43 0.32 17.90
CA ARG A 134 4.22 -1.09 18.30
C ARG A 134 4.96 -2.08 17.41
N LEU A 135 5.21 -1.74 16.15
CA LEU A 135 5.95 -2.56 15.19
C LEU A 135 7.39 -2.82 15.66
N GLU A 136 7.97 -1.92 16.46
CA GLU A 136 9.34 -2.05 16.94
C GLU A 136 9.54 -3.31 17.82
N THR A 137 8.52 -3.74 18.54
CA THR A 137 8.56 -4.97 19.34
C THR A 137 8.70 -6.24 18.50
N LYS A 138 8.46 -6.11 17.17
CA LYS A 138 8.55 -7.19 16.18
C LYS A 138 9.76 -7.06 15.26
N GLY A 139 10.72 -6.19 15.61
CA GLY A 139 11.90 -5.96 14.79
C GLY A 139 11.62 -5.16 13.49
N VAL A 140 10.52 -4.43 13.47
CA VAL A 140 10.08 -3.62 12.34
C VAL A 140 10.00 -2.15 12.76
N LYS A 141 10.57 -1.24 11.96
CA LYS A 141 10.46 0.21 12.15
C LYS A 141 9.30 0.73 11.31
N GLY A 142 8.26 1.26 11.96
CA GLY A 142 7.21 2.02 11.30
C GLY A 142 7.70 3.42 10.96
N LEU A 143 7.44 3.89 9.73
CA LEU A 143 7.97 5.16 9.22
C LEU A 143 6.89 6.15 8.82
N ALA A 144 5.84 5.69 8.13
CA ALA A 144 4.76 6.55 7.64
C ALA A 144 3.51 5.73 7.28
N PHE A 145 2.39 6.44 7.11
CA PHE A 145 1.19 5.90 6.44
C PHE A 145 1.06 6.51 5.06
N TRP A 146 0.76 5.66 4.06
CA TRP A 146 0.45 6.09 2.69
C TRP A 146 -0.98 5.68 2.32
N ASP A 147 -1.71 6.60 1.72
CA ASP A 147 -3.06 6.35 1.24
C ASP A 147 -3.07 5.50 -0.04
N ASN A 148 -4.13 4.70 -0.17
CA ASN A 148 -4.62 4.30 -1.48
C ASN A 148 -6.01 4.89 -1.72
N GLY A 149 -6.97 4.62 -0.84
CA GLY A 149 -8.30 5.21 -0.93
C GLY A 149 -9.42 4.32 -0.41
N PHE A 150 -10.66 4.78 -0.62
CA PHE A 150 -11.84 4.04 -0.22
C PHE A 150 -12.17 2.91 -1.20
N LYS A 151 -12.62 1.79 -0.63
CA LYS A 151 -12.90 0.56 -1.37
C LYS A 151 -14.33 0.53 -1.92
N SER A 152 -14.45 -0.05 -3.09
CA SER A 152 -15.72 -0.43 -3.72
C SER A 152 -15.76 -1.93 -3.95
N PHE A 153 -16.97 -2.52 -4.07
CA PHE A 153 -17.11 -3.92 -4.45
C PHE A 153 -17.19 -4.09 -5.96
N SER A 154 -16.66 -5.20 -6.47
CA SER A 154 -16.88 -5.65 -7.84
C SER A 154 -17.43 -7.07 -7.85
N ALA A 155 -18.28 -7.40 -8.85
CA ALA A 155 -18.79 -8.74 -9.08
C ALA A 155 -19.23 -8.93 -10.53
N ASN A 156 -19.56 -10.18 -10.92
CA ASN A 156 -20.15 -10.47 -12.24
C ASN A 156 -21.68 -10.38 -12.25
N ARG A 157 -22.28 -9.93 -11.15
CA ARG A 157 -23.71 -9.56 -11.04
C ARG A 157 -23.86 -8.22 -10.33
N PRO A 158 -24.96 -7.51 -10.52
CA PRO A 158 -25.25 -6.28 -9.77
C PRO A 158 -25.30 -6.53 -8.26
N LEU A 159 -24.81 -5.59 -7.47
CA LEU A 159 -24.80 -5.63 -6.00
C LEU A 159 -25.56 -4.40 -5.47
N HIS A 160 -26.90 -4.44 -5.51
CA HIS A 160 -27.75 -3.31 -5.12
C HIS A 160 -28.25 -3.42 -3.66
N ASP A 161 -28.37 -4.64 -3.15
CA ASP A 161 -28.98 -4.96 -1.86
C ASP A 161 -28.23 -6.11 -1.16
N LEU A 162 -28.53 -6.38 0.10
CA LEU A 162 -27.92 -7.47 0.85
C LEU A 162 -28.13 -8.85 0.23
N PRO A 163 -29.34 -9.21 -0.28
CA PRO A 163 -29.55 -10.49 -0.94
C PRO A 163 -28.60 -10.73 -2.12
N SER A 164 -28.18 -9.67 -2.82
CA SER A 164 -27.26 -9.79 -3.98
C SER A 164 -25.85 -10.23 -3.59
N PHE A 165 -25.44 -10.07 -2.35
CA PHE A 165 -24.15 -10.57 -1.85
C PHE A 165 -24.18 -12.04 -1.45
N LYS A 166 -25.37 -12.60 -1.16
CA LYS A 166 -25.50 -13.94 -0.58
C LYS A 166 -24.83 -15.00 -1.43
N GLY A 167 -23.94 -15.76 -0.77
CA GLY A 167 -23.22 -16.89 -1.35
C GLY A 167 -22.04 -16.53 -2.26
N LEU A 168 -21.79 -15.25 -2.56
CA LEU A 168 -20.63 -14.84 -3.36
C LEU A 168 -19.32 -15.10 -2.60
N ARG A 169 -18.34 -15.63 -3.31
CA ARG A 169 -16.97 -15.72 -2.83
C ARG A 169 -16.26 -14.39 -3.14
N ILE A 170 -16.03 -13.59 -2.11
CA ILE A 170 -15.43 -12.26 -2.25
C ILE A 170 -13.96 -12.31 -1.80
N ARG A 171 -13.06 -11.91 -2.69
CA ARG A 171 -11.65 -11.77 -2.33
C ARG A 171 -11.45 -10.66 -1.33
N ILE A 172 -10.71 -10.96 -0.28
CA ILE A 172 -10.26 -10.01 0.73
C ILE A 172 -8.74 -10.12 0.94
N GLN A 173 -8.18 -9.12 1.62
CA GLN A 173 -6.87 -9.23 2.24
C GLN A 173 -6.95 -10.09 3.52
N PRO A 174 -5.85 -10.67 4.01
CA PRO A 174 -5.85 -11.45 5.25
C PRO A 174 -6.12 -10.53 6.44
N SER A 175 -7.38 -10.48 6.90
CA SER A 175 -7.86 -9.72 8.05
C SER A 175 -9.10 -10.39 8.62
N LYS A 176 -9.15 -10.54 9.93
CA LYS A 176 -10.32 -11.07 10.64
C LYS A 176 -11.51 -10.13 10.59
N VAL A 177 -11.24 -8.82 10.56
CA VAL A 177 -12.27 -7.79 10.43
C VAL A 177 -12.90 -7.87 9.05
N LEU A 178 -12.09 -7.99 7.97
CA LEU A 178 -12.63 -8.17 6.62
C LEU A 178 -13.38 -9.49 6.47
N GLU A 179 -12.90 -10.59 7.07
CA GLU A 179 -13.65 -11.84 7.09
C GLU A 179 -15.03 -11.66 7.74
N ALA A 180 -15.08 -11.01 8.92
CA ALA A 180 -16.32 -10.76 9.62
C ALA A 180 -17.27 -9.88 8.81
N GLN A 181 -16.74 -8.80 8.22
CA GLN A 181 -17.48 -7.88 7.36
C GLN A 181 -18.16 -8.59 6.17
N ILE A 182 -17.41 -9.40 5.43
CA ILE A 182 -17.96 -10.13 4.28
C ILE A 182 -19.03 -11.14 4.70
N ARG A 183 -18.83 -11.80 5.86
CA ARG A 183 -19.83 -12.72 6.42
C ARG A 183 -21.14 -12.02 6.84
N THR A 184 -21.08 -10.76 7.31
CA THR A 184 -22.32 -10.01 7.63
C THR A 184 -23.16 -9.72 6.40
N LEU A 185 -22.54 -9.70 5.21
CA LEU A 185 -23.23 -9.57 3.93
C LEU A 185 -23.82 -10.90 3.40
N GLY A 186 -23.65 -12.01 4.13
CA GLY A 186 -24.04 -13.33 3.68
C GLY A 186 -23.12 -13.91 2.59
N ALA A 187 -21.97 -13.27 2.34
CA ALA A 187 -20.96 -13.71 1.39
C ALA A 187 -19.87 -14.55 2.07
N GLN A 188 -19.02 -15.22 1.26
CA GLN A 188 -17.92 -16.06 1.71
C GLN A 188 -16.60 -15.30 1.48
N PRO A 189 -15.84 -14.97 2.53
CA PRO A 189 -14.53 -14.34 2.38
C PRO A 189 -13.50 -15.33 1.84
N SER A 190 -12.67 -14.88 0.89
CA SER A 190 -11.56 -15.64 0.31
C SER A 190 -10.28 -14.82 0.41
N ALA A 191 -9.42 -15.13 1.38
CA ALA A 191 -8.13 -14.45 1.53
C ALA A 191 -7.14 -14.96 0.47
N LEU A 192 -6.81 -14.12 -0.50
CA LEU A 192 -5.89 -14.43 -1.59
C LEU A 192 -4.84 -13.34 -1.77
N PRO A 193 -3.60 -13.70 -2.18
CA PRO A 193 -2.59 -12.73 -2.58
C PRO A 193 -3.10 -11.81 -3.70
N PHE A 194 -2.68 -10.54 -3.67
CA PHE A 194 -3.14 -9.55 -4.64
C PHE A 194 -2.78 -9.94 -6.08
N SER A 195 -1.59 -10.48 -6.30
CA SER A 195 -1.11 -10.95 -7.61
C SER A 195 -1.94 -12.09 -8.20
N GLY A 196 -2.69 -12.84 -7.37
CA GLY A 196 -3.57 -13.92 -7.82
C GLY A 196 -5.01 -13.49 -8.11
N THR A 197 -5.41 -12.27 -7.76
CA THR A 197 -6.80 -11.82 -7.79
C THR A 197 -7.40 -11.83 -9.20
N TYR A 198 -6.71 -11.28 -10.20
CA TYR A 198 -7.18 -11.26 -11.59
C TYR A 198 -7.47 -12.68 -12.11
N GLN A 199 -6.51 -13.59 -11.91
CA GLN A 199 -6.67 -14.96 -12.39
C GLN A 199 -7.80 -15.70 -11.67
N ALA A 200 -7.94 -15.51 -10.35
CA ALA A 200 -9.02 -16.14 -9.58
C ALA A 200 -10.41 -15.64 -10.01
N LEU A 201 -10.55 -14.34 -10.34
CA LEU A 201 -11.77 -13.77 -10.92
C LEU A 201 -12.03 -14.30 -12.33
N ARG A 202 -10.99 -14.37 -13.17
CA ARG A 202 -11.09 -14.84 -14.56
C ARG A 202 -11.57 -16.28 -14.64
N THR A 203 -11.10 -17.13 -13.74
CA THR A 203 -11.46 -18.57 -13.71
C THR A 203 -12.75 -18.86 -12.94
N GLY A 204 -13.35 -17.84 -12.29
CA GLY A 204 -14.50 -18.04 -11.44
C GLY A 204 -14.18 -18.78 -10.13
N PHE A 205 -12.91 -18.83 -9.70
CA PHE A 205 -12.55 -19.34 -8.37
C PHE A 205 -13.12 -18.44 -7.27
N ILE A 206 -13.17 -17.15 -7.51
CA ILE A 206 -13.88 -16.14 -6.72
C ILE A 206 -14.86 -15.37 -7.61
N ASP A 207 -15.91 -14.81 -7.02
CA ASP A 207 -17.02 -14.16 -7.72
C ASP A 207 -16.89 -12.65 -7.73
N GLY A 208 -16.17 -12.09 -6.77
CA GLY A 208 -15.98 -10.64 -6.59
C GLY A 208 -14.76 -10.28 -5.76
N ALA A 209 -14.51 -8.99 -5.67
CA ALA A 209 -13.42 -8.41 -4.88
C ALA A 209 -13.79 -7.02 -4.36
N GLU A 210 -13.03 -6.52 -3.38
CA GLU A 210 -13.08 -5.14 -2.92
C GLU A 210 -11.73 -4.46 -3.14
N ASN A 211 -11.72 -3.25 -3.66
CA ASN A 211 -10.53 -2.45 -3.87
C ASN A 211 -10.86 -0.97 -4.11
N PRO A 212 -9.91 -0.05 -3.92
CA PRO A 212 -9.93 1.27 -4.54
C PRO A 212 -9.83 1.18 -6.07
N HIS A 213 -10.29 2.21 -6.77
CA HIS A 213 -10.41 2.19 -8.23
C HIS A 213 -9.07 2.11 -8.96
N SER A 214 -8.01 2.72 -8.41
CA SER A 214 -6.66 2.63 -8.95
C SER A 214 -6.18 1.17 -9.04
N ASN A 215 -6.49 0.35 -8.03
CA ASN A 215 -6.18 -1.07 -8.02
C ASN A 215 -7.05 -1.86 -9.02
N PHE A 216 -8.34 -1.54 -9.15
CA PHE A 216 -9.19 -2.18 -10.15
C PHE A 216 -8.69 -1.92 -11.58
N PHE A 217 -8.22 -0.70 -11.85
CA PHE A 217 -7.72 -0.33 -13.16
C PHE A 217 -6.36 -0.96 -13.45
N THR A 218 -5.38 -0.75 -12.59
CA THR A 218 -3.99 -1.17 -12.84
C THR A 218 -3.81 -2.69 -12.86
N GLN A 219 -4.65 -3.43 -12.11
CA GLN A 219 -4.70 -4.90 -12.17
C GLN A 219 -5.67 -5.45 -13.22
N LYS A 220 -6.23 -4.58 -14.07
CA LYS A 220 -7.16 -4.93 -15.14
C LYS A 220 -8.40 -5.72 -14.66
N ILE A 221 -8.79 -5.57 -13.40
CA ILE A 221 -9.94 -6.28 -12.82
C ILE A 221 -11.22 -5.94 -13.56
N TYR A 222 -11.34 -4.74 -14.13
CA TYR A 222 -12.45 -4.32 -14.99
C TYR A 222 -12.63 -5.20 -16.25
N GLU A 223 -11.64 -5.99 -16.65
CA GLU A 223 -11.77 -6.91 -17.79
C GLU A 223 -12.52 -8.20 -17.42
N VAL A 224 -12.52 -8.57 -16.14
CA VAL A 224 -13.05 -9.83 -15.62
C VAL A 224 -14.21 -9.62 -14.62
N GLN A 225 -14.59 -8.37 -14.36
CA GLN A 225 -15.71 -8.00 -13.48
C GLN A 225 -16.70 -7.09 -14.21
N LYS A 226 -17.95 -7.53 -14.32
CA LYS A 226 -19.00 -6.82 -15.09
C LYS A 226 -19.60 -5.62 -14.37
N HIS A 227 -19.48 -5.58 -13.04
CA HIS A 227 -20.06 -4.54 -12.20
C HIS A 227 -19.07 -4.06 -11.14
N ILE A 228 -19.02 -2.75 -10.92
CA ILE A 228 -18.42 -2.12 -9.75
C ILE A 228 -19.51 -1.28 -9.08
N VAL A 229 -19.65 -1.45 -7.78
CA VAL A 229 -20.61 -0.70 -6.96
C VAL A 229 -19.83 0.24 -6.05
N LEU A 230 -20.10 1.55 -6.18
CA LEU A 230 -19.43 2.60 -5.42
C LEU A 230 -19.98 2.64 -3.99
N THR A 231 -19.42 1.82 -3.13
CA THR A 231 -19.85 1.68 -1.74
C THR A 231 -19.09 2.54 -0.75
N ASN A 232 -17.82 2.81 -1.01
CA ASN A 232 -16.88 3.50 -0.10
C ASN A 232 -16.95 2.93 1.33
N HIS A 233 -17.08 1.61 1.43
CA HIS A 233 -17.39 0.91 2.67
C HIS A 233 -16.21 0.69 3.59
N GLY A 234 -15.00 0.89 3.12
CA GLY A 234 -13.77 0.67 3.89
C GLY A 234 -12.60 1.40 3.26
N TYR A 235 -11.54 1.50 4.00
CA TYR A 235 -10.30 2.17 3.60
C TYR A 235 -9.21 1.15 3.23
N LEU A 236 -8.35 1.49 2.30
CA LEU A 236 -7.10 0.81 2.02
C LEU A 236 -5.96 1.81 2.12
N GLY A 237 -5.08 1.56 3.07
CA GLY A 237 -3.83 2.28 3.23
C GLY A 237 -2.67 1.34 3.49
N TYR A 238 -1.49 1.91 3.55
CA TYR A 238 -0.24 1.20 3.71
C TYR A 238 0.56 1.78 4.88
N ALA A 239 1.35 0.93 5.55
CA ALA A 239 2.43 1.40 6.40
C ALA A 239 3.75 1.25 5.65
N VAL A 240 4.50 2.34 5.54
CA VAL A 240 5.91 2.29 5.12
C VAL A 240 6.71 1.80 6.30
N ILE A 241 7.39 0.66 6.12
CA ILE A 241 8.11 -0.01 7.18
C ILE A 241 9.51 -0.40 6.74
N ALA A 242 10.43 -0.44 7.70
CA ALA A 242 11.79 -0.89 7.48
C ALA A 242 12.18 -2.02 8.43
N ASN A 243 13.17 -2.84 8.05
CA ASN A 243 13.85 -3.70 8.99
C ASN A 243 14.48 -2.84 10.09
N LYS A 244 14.08 -3.05 11.35
CA LYS A 244 14.50 -2.17 12.47
C LYS A 244 16.02 -2.18 12.65
N ARG A 245 16.66 -3.35 12.60
CA ARG A 245 18.11 -3.47 12.76
C ARG A 245 18.86 -2.71 11.66
N PHE A 246 18.42 -2.84 10.41
CA PHE A 246 18.99 -2.08 9.29
C PHE A 246 18.83 -0.57 9.53
N TRP A 247 17.62 -0.11 9.85
CA TRP A 247 17.31 1.31 10.03
C TRP A 247 18.09 1.95 11.17
N ASP A 248 18.21 1.27 12.30
CA ASP A 248 18.90 1.77 13.48
C ASP A 248 20.43 1.82 13.28
N ASN A 249 20.98 0.94 12.44
CA ASN A 249 22.40 0.90 12.12
C ASN A 249 22.81 1.90 11.02
N LEU A 250 21.88 2.62 10.41
CA LEU A 250 22.21 3.69 9.46
C LEU A 250 22.98 4.82 10.18
N PRO A 251 24.00 5.43 9.52
CA PRO A 251 24.59 6.65 10.03
C PRO A 251 23.53 7.71 10.32
N ALA A 252 23.66 8.45 11.40
CA ALA A 252 22.65 9.41 11.85
C ALA A 252 22.26 10.43 10.76
N ARG A 253 23.24 10.93 9.98
CA ARG A 253 23.00 11.83 8.85
C ARG A 253 22.13 11.15 7.77
N ILE A 254 22.46 9.94 7.38
CA ILE A 254 21.73 9.19 6.36
C ILE A 254 20.32 8.90 6.83
N ARG A 255 20.16 8.46 8.08
CA ARG A 255 18.83 8.21 8.65
C ARG A 255 17.96 9.47 8.66
N TYR A 256 18.53 10.64 9.01
CA TYR A 256 17.82 11.91 8.95
C TYR A 256 17.39 12.25 7.51
N GLN A 257 18.28 12.14 6.53
CA GLN A 257 18.00 12.40 5.12
C GLN A 257 16.93 11.45 4.55
N LEU A 258 16.98 10.17 4.91
CA LEU A 258 15.95 9.21 4.53
C LEU A 258 14.60 9.51 5.19
N THR A 259 14.60 9.98 6.44
CA THR A 259 13.36 10.42 7.11
C THR A 259 12.73 11.61 6.38
N GLN A 260 13.53 12.57 5.91
CA GLN A 260 13.04 13.65 5.05
C GLN A 260 12.46 13.11 3.73
N ALA A 261 13.19 12.22 3.03
CA ALA A 261 12.73 11.63 1.78
C ALA A 261 11.39 10.88 1.95
N ILE A 262 11.20 10.18 3.08
CA ILE A 262 9.94 9.50 3.41
C ILE A 262 8.84 10.53 3.68
N GLY A 263 9.11 11.62 4.40
CA GLY A 263 8.16 12.70 4.61
C GLY A 263 7.64 13.26 3.30
N GLU A 264 8.54 13.65 2.40
CA GLU A 264 8.20 14.16 1.07
C GLU A 264 7.43 13.14 0.22
N ALA A 265 7.83 11.86 0.27
CA ALA A 265 7.13 10.78 -0.43
C ALA A 265 5.75 10.52 0.15
N THR A 266 5.54 10.72 1.45
CA THR A 266 4.24 10.59 2.13
C THR A 266 3.30 11.70 1.69
N GLU A 267 3.75 12.96 1.71
CA GLU A 267 2.97 14.09 1.18
C GLU A 267 2.59 13.87 -0.29
N TYR A 268 3.53 13.39 -1.10
CA TYR A 268 3.27 13.07 -2.50
C TYR A 268 2.23 11.96 -2.63
N ALA A 269 2.40 10.81 -1.92
CA ALA A 269 1.50 9.66 -1.96
C ALA A 269 0.06 10.08 -1.60
N ASN A 270 -0.10 10.76 -0.47
CA ASN A 270 -1.40 11.13 0.07
C ASN A 270 -2.10 12.19 -0.80
N ARG A 271 -1.35 13.11 -1.39
CA ARG A 271 -1.90 14.10 -2.34
C ARG A 271 -2.45 13.46 -3.61
N ILE A 272 -1.73 12.49 -4.22
CA ILE A 272 -2.14 11.91 -5.50
C ILE A 272 -3.16 10.78 -5.36
N ALA A 273 -3.37 10.22 -4.16
CA ALA A 273 -4.17 9.02 -3.97
C ALA A 273 -5.61 9.19 -4.47
N GLN A 274 -6.29 10.28 -4.10
CA GLN A 274 -7.66 10.54 -4.52
C GLN A 274 -7.75 10.82 -6.03
N GLU A 275 -6.86 11.66 -6.55
CA GLU A 275 -6.82 12.00 -7.98
C GLU A 275 -6.63 10.75 -8.86
N GLU A 276 -5.70 9.88 -8.49
CA GLU A 276 -5.43 8.63 -9.21
C GLU A 276 -6.63 7.66 -9.18
N ASN A 277 -7.39 7.63 -8.07
CA ASN A 277 -8.62 6.84 -7.99
C ASN A 277 -9.73 7.41 -8.89
N ASP A 278 -9.89 8.73 -8.91
CA ASP A 278 -10.87 9.40 -9.76
C ASP A 278 -10.55 9.20 -11.25
N GLN A 279 -9.29 9.38 -11.63
CA GLN A 279 -8.82 9.12 -12.99
C GLN A 279 -9.00 7.64 -13.38
N ALA A 280 -8.68 6.70 -12.47
CA ALA A 280 -8.86 5.27 -12.70
C ALA A 280 -10.34 4.92 -12.92
N LEU A 281 -11.26 5.49 -12.13
CA LEU A 281 -12.69 5.31 -12.32
C LEU A 281 -13.17 5.81 -13.70
N GLN A 282 -12.68 6.98 -14.14
CA GLN A 282 -13.00 7.49 -15.48
C GLN A 282 -12.44 6.60 -16.59
N LYS A 283 -11.20 6.11 -16.44
CA LYS A 283 -10.59 5.17 -17.38
C LYS A 283 -11.39 3.86 -17.46
N ILE A 284 -11.83 3.30 -16.31
CA ILE A 284 -12.68 2.10 -16.27
C ILE A 284 -13.99 2.37 -17.02
N LYS A 285 -14.68 3.48 -16.74
CA LYS A 285 -15.90 3.88 -17.45
C LYS A 285 -15.70 3.97 -18.96
N ALA A 286 -14.61 4.58 -19.39
CA ALA A 286 -14.28 4.75 -20.80
C ALA A 286 -14.06 3.42 -21.56
N THR A 287 -13.68 2.34 -20.86
CA THR A 287 -13.54 1.02 -21.49
C THR A 287 -14.88 0.40 -21.92
N GLY A 288 -15.99 0.80 -21.31
CA GLY A 288 -17.31 0.20 -21.52
C GLY A 288 -17.45 -1.26 -21.07
N LYS A 289 -16.41 -1.86 -20.49
CA LYS A 289 -16.36 -3.29 -20.10
C LYS A 289 -17.08 -3.56 -18.78
N THR A 290 -17.14 -2.58 -17.89
CA THR A 290 -17.67 -2.69 -16.54
C THR A 290 -18.76 -1.64 -16.30
N ARG A 291 -19.90 -2.04 -15.81
CA ARG A 291 -20.97 -1.12 -15.40
C ARG A 291 -20.66 -0.57 -14.01
N ILE A 292 -20.69 0.75 -13.88
CA ILE A 292 -20.50 1.42 -12.59
C ILE A 292 -21.88 1.77 -12.03
N TYR A 293 -22.13 1.38 -10.79
CA TYR A 293 -23.36 1.67 -10.08
C TYR A 293 -23.08 2.48 -8.81
N THR A 294 -23.84 3.54 -8.63
CA THR A 294 -23.84 4.34 -7.40
C THR A 294 -25.08 3.98 -6.60
N LEU A 295 -24.89 3.54 -5.36
CA LEU A 295 -25.99 3.21 -4.45
C LEU A 295 -26.86 4.44 -4.19
N SER A 296 -28.18 4.25 -4.20
CA SER A 296 -29.13 5.20 -3.63
C SER A 296 -28.88 5.38 -2.12
N ALA A 297 -29.43 6.44 -1.54
CA ALA A 297 -29.31 6.67 -0.10
C ALA A 297 -29.89 5.49 0.73
N ALA A 298 -31.00 4.90 0.29
CA ALA A 298 -31.61 3.77 0.96
C ALA A 298 -30.77 2.50 0.90
N GLU A 299 -30.26 2.13 -0.30
CA GLU A 299 -29.35 0.99 -0.49
C GLU A 299 -28.06 1.15 0.32
N ARG A 300 -27.47 2.35 0.32
CA ARG A 300 -26.29 2.66 1.13
C ARG A 300 -26.57 2.52 2.62
N ALA A 301 -27.70 3.02 3.11
CA ALA A 301 -28.08 2.93 4.52
C ALA A 301 -28.32 1.47 4.95
N GLU A 302 -28.93 0.65 4.10
CA GLU A 302 -29.12 -0.79 4.36
C GLU A 302 -27.77 -1.50 4.46
N LEU A 303 -26.89 -1.31 3.47
CA LEU A 303 -25.55 -1.92 3.45
C LEU A 303 -24.73 -1.49 4.66
N ARG A 304 -24.71 -0.17 4.96
CA ARG A 304 -24.00 0.40 6.13
C ARG A 304 -24.48 -0.26 7.41
N ARG A 305 -25.78 -0.31 7.65
CA ARG A 305 -26.38 -0.88 8.87
C ARG A 305 -25.98 -2.34 9.07
N ALA A 306 -25.99 -3.14 7.99
CA ALA A 306 -25.58 -4.53 8.06
C ALA A 306 -24.08 -4.66 8.43
N MET A 307 -23.22 -3.86 7.80
CA MET A 307 -21.78 -3.94 7.99
C MET A 307 -21.33 -3.41 9.36
N LEU A 308 -22.03 -2.42 9.93
CA LEU A 308 -21.70 -1.84 11.25
C LEU A 308 -21.75 -2.86 12.39
N ALA A 309 -22.48 -3.95 12.26
CA ALA A 309 -22.44 -5.06 13.23
C ALA A 309 -21.01 -5.65 13.40
N THR A 310 -20.14 -5.44 12.41
CA THR A 310 -18.72 -5.85 12.49
C THR A 310 -17.96 -5.12 13.58
N HIS A 311 -18.30 -3.86 13.88
CA HIS A 311 -17.62 -3.05 14.90
C HIS A 311 -17.68 -3.70 16.28
N ALA A 312 -18.90 -3.93 16.80
CA ALA A 312 -19.09 -4.55 18.12
C ALA A 312 -18.49 -5.97 18.19
N LYS A 313 -18.61 -6.73 17.09
CA LYS A 313 -18.08 -8.08 17.00
C LYS A 313 -16.56 -8.13 17.07
N MET A 314 -15.87 -7.16 16.43
CA MET A 314 -14.42 -7.20 16.26
C MET A 314 -13.65 -6.31 17.23
N ALA A 315 -14.31 -5.39 17.94
CA ALA A 315 -13.64 -4.52 18.92
C ALA A 315 -12.84 -5.28 19.99
N PRO A 316 -13.32 -6.41 20.58
CA PRO A 316 -12.52 -7.18 21.53
C PRO A 316 -11.26 -7.80 20.92
N TYR A 317 -11.30 -8.19 19.65
CA TYR A 317 -10.17 -8.77 18.92
C TYR A 317 -9.13 -7.72 18.53
N ILE A 318 -9.57 -6.54 18.04
CA ILE A 318 -8.70 -5.41 17.68
C ILE A 318 -8.04 -4.83 18.95
N GLY A 319 -8.79 -4.77 20.04
CA GLY A 319 -8.47 -4.07 21.27
C GLY A 319 -9.45 -2.92 21.49
N GLN A 320 -10.33 -3.07 22.47
CA GLN A 320 -11.42 -2.11 22.74
C GLN A 320 -10.90 -0.68 22.94
N SER A 321 -9.76 -0.51 23.61
CA SER A 321 -9.15 0.81 23.86
C SER A 321 -8.74 1.52 22.57
N VAL A 322 -8.22 0.77 21.60
CA VAL A 322 -7.82 1.34 20.29
C VAL A 322 -9.07 1.73 19.50
N VAL A 323 -10.09 0.88 19.47
CA VAL A 323 -11.36 1.17 18.79
C VAL A 323 -12.00 2.43 19.40
N ASN A 324 -12.07 2.53 20.71
CA ASN A 324 -12.63 3.70 21.40
C ASN A 324 -11.82 4.98 21.08
N ALA A 325 -10.48 4.90 21.09
CA ALA A 325 -9.63 6.04 20.75
C ALA A 325 -9.84 6.52 19.31
N VAL A 326 -10.03 5.59 18.35
CA VAL A 326 -10.36 5.97 16.97
C VAL A 326 -11.74 6.59 16.89
N TYR A 327 -12.75 6.08 17.60
CA TYR A 327 -14.09 6.68 17.63
C TYR A 327 -14.05 8.10 18.19
N GLU A 328 -13.31 8.33 19.25
CA GLU A 328 -13.12 9.65 19.85
C GLU A 328 -12.46 10.63 18.85
N GLU A 329 -11.37 10.20 18.21
CA GLU A 329 -10.61 11.00 17.25
C GLU A 329 -11.42 11.32 15.99
N THR A 330 -12.23 10.37 15.53
CA THR A 330 -13.04 10.53 14.31
C THR A 330 -14.40 11.17 14.57
N GLY A 331 -14.88 11.15 15.81
CA GLY A 331 -16.27 11.50 16.14
C GLY A 331 -17.27 10.41 15.70
N PHE A 332 -16.79 9.21 15.37
CA PHE A 332 -17.64 8.12 14.91
C PHE A 332 -18.44 7.51 16.07
N ASP A 333 -19.75 7.37 15.88
CA ASP A 333 -20.64 6.69 16.83
C ASP A 333 -21.43 5.60 16.10
N PRO A 334 -21.15 4.32 16.34
CA PRO A 334 -21.84 3.21 15.65
C PRO A 334 -23.34 3.15 15.98
N ASN A 335 -23.80 3.81 17.04
CA ASN A 335 -25.21 3.81 17.46
C ASN A 335 -26.04 4.93 16.82
N LYS A 336 -25.41 5.92 16.24
CA LYS A 336 -26.07 7.06 15.58
C LYS A 336 -26.13 6.96 14.06
N GLN A 337 -25.87 5.78 13.51
CA GLN A 337 -25.70 5.54 12.06
C GLN A 337 -26.96 4.98 11.38
#